data_3c00654014bd781d318065312695802a
#
_entry.id   3c00654014bd781d318065312695802a
#
_cell.length_a   1.000
_cell.length_b   1.000
_cell.length_c   1.000
_cell.angle_alpha   90.00
_cell.angle_beta   90.00
_cell.angle_gamma   90.00
#
_symmetry.space_group_name_H-M   'P 1'
#
loop_
_entity.id
_entity.type
_entity.pdbx_description
1 polymer ?
#
loop_
_entity_poly.entity_id
_entity_poly.type
_entity_poly.pdbx_seq_one_letter_code
_entity_poly.pdbx_strand_id
1 'polypeptide(L)'
;MDFNIPEDIGGDAGNFGRFLVTHLKPHLSSWYKGGEVPAEFYRQMGGDGWLGIQWKDGGLVKTSSLREALINEELAKLSPGVAIAVLAHVNLGLIGLYLFGSDQLKQRYGRRVARGETLMCLGNTENTAGSDVAGISMKAEKVEGGWRLSGTKAYVTNGYIADLGVITAVSDPEATRTRRLSMFLVELNSPNIKRTKLNKQVWMPSDLTRLQFSDVFVPDDHLLGERGRGLKQVLEVFTWSRLPISALTLGTAAGAFEMALDRARKREIFGKKIVEFQAKTFEFADFYARMEAARLMLLKACSVADAGGDFRQESSLAKYLAVQIAKEITPWAADIFGAASVVFEHPIHKYPLDAWASSLGEGTQDVQKLVIFRELMKKYERGEQVDH
;
A
#
# COMPACT_ATOMS: atom_id res chain seq x y z
N MET A 1 -0.28 -27.46 1.32
CA MET A 1 -0.64 -26.09 1.73
C MET A 1 -2.01 -26.16 2.40
N ASP A 2 -2.14 -25.61 3.58
CA ASP A 2 -3.44 -25.40 4.19
C ASP A 2 -4.00 -24.08 3.66
N PHE A 3 -5.14 -24.12 2.98
CA PHE A 3 -5.81 -22.94 2.43
C PHE A 3 -6.90 -22.39 3.37
N ASN A 4 -7.07 -23.00 4.56
CA ASN A 4 -8.01 -22.52 5.55
C ASN A 4 -7.48 -21.20 6.18
N ILE A 5 -8.32 -20.19 6.17
CA ILE A 5 -8.07 -18.99 6.97
C ILE A 5 -8.25 -19.40 8.43
N PRO A 6 -7.24 -19.23 9.32
CA PRO A 6 -7.38 -19.56 10.73
C PRO A 6 -8.62 -18.88 11.34
N GLU A 7 -9.32 -19.57 12.25
CA GLU A 7 -10.59 -19.08 12.82
C GLU A 7 -10.46 -17.73 13.53
N ASP A 8 -9.33 -17.48 14.21
CA ASP A 8 -9.03 -16.20 14.83
C ASP A 8 -8.93 -15.07 13.82
N ILE A 9 -8.30 -15.32 12.68
CA ILE A 9 -8.20 -14.35 11.58
C ILE A 9 -9.56 -14.15 10.88
N GLY A 10 -10.33 -15.21 10.69
CA GLY A 10 -11.69 -15.14 10.15
C GLY A 10 -12.65 -14.36 11.06
N GLY A 11 -12.53 -14.53 12.38
CA GLY A 11 -13.23 -13.75 13.38
C GLY A 11 -12.85 -12.25 13.36
N ASP A 12 -11.58 -11.95 13.14
CA ASP A 12 -11.10 -10.58 12.99
C ASP A 12 -11.72 -9.86 11.78
N ALA A 13 -11.89 -10.53 10.65
CA ALA A 13 -12.54 -9.94 9.47
C ALA A 13 -13.98 -9.49 9.77
N GLY A 14 -14.75 -10.28 10.51
CA GLY A 14 -16.10 -9.91 10.96
C GLY A 14 -16.12 -8.74 11.94
N ASN A 15 -15.17 -8.71 12.88
CA ASN A 15 -14.99 -7.61 13.84
C ASN A 15 -14.59 -6.32 13.10
N PHE A 16 -13.66 -6.42 12.16
CA PHE A 16 -13.24 -5.29 11.34
C PHE A 16 -14.38 -4.77 10.46
N GLY A 17 -15.22 -5.64 9.90
CA GLY A 17 -16.41 -5.24 9.18
C GLY A 17 -17.35 -4.36 10.04
N ARG A 18 -17.56 -4.71 11.33
CA ARG A 18 -18.32 -3.88 12.27
C ARG A 18 -17.63 -2.54 12.55
N PHE A 19 -16.31 -2.54 12.72
CA PHE A 19 -15.53 -1.31 12.85
C PHE A 19 -15.74 -0.38 11.64
N LEU A 20 -15.67 -0.90 10.42
CA LEU A 20 -15.88 -0.13 9.19
C LEU A 20 -17.30 0.45 9.07
N VAL A 21 -18.31 -0.31 9.49
CA VAL A 21 -19.70 0.17 9.50
C VAL A 21 -19.86 1.37 10.45
N THR A 22 -19.18 1.35 11.60
CA THR A 22 -19.26 2.41 12.62
C THR A 22 -18.41 3.62 12.27
N HIS A 23 -17.16 3.42 11.85
CA HIS A 23 -16.16 4.48 11.79
C HIS A 23 -15.82 4.96 10.36
N LEU A 24 -16.18 4.19 9.33
CA LEU A 24 -15.87 4.56 7.93
C LEU A 24 -17.12 4.86 7.11
N LYS A 25 -18.08 3.94 7.05
CA LYS A 25 -19.27 4.07 6.17
C LYS A 25 -20.00 5.39 6.28
N PRO A 26 -20.27 5.95 7.48
CA PRO A 26 -20.99 7.22 7.62
C PRO A 26 -20.25 8.42 7.02
N HIS A 27 -18.93 8.31 6.87
CA HIS A 27 -18.05 9.40 6.48
C HIS A 27 -17.54 9.31 5.03
N LEU A 28 -17.79 8.21 4.31
CA LEU A 28 -17.23 7.96 2.98
C LEU A 28 -17.46 9.12 2.00
N SER A 29 -18.67 9.63 1.92
CA SER A 29 -19.01 10.71 0.98
C SER A 29 -18.35 12.04 1.35
N SER A 30 -18.33 12.39 2.65
CA SER A 30 -17.72 13.64 3.12
C SER A 30 -16.21 13.62 2.97
N TRP A 31 -15.55 12.50 3.32
CA TRP A 31 -14.10 12.38 3.16
C TRP A 31 -13.69 12.36 1.69
N TYR A 32 -14.46 11.68 0.83
CA TYR A 32 -14.20 11.68 -0.61
C TYR A 32 -14.22 13.10 -1.19
N LYS A 33 -15.21 13.93 -0.79
CA LYS A 33 -15.32 15.33 -1.22
C LYS A 33 -14.27 16.23 -0.56
N GLY A 34 -13.96 15.99 0.71
CA GLY A 34 -12.98 16.76 1.49
C GLY A 34 -11.51 16.46 1.15
N GLY A 35 -11.24 15.29 0.55
CA GLY A 35 -9.91 14.92 0.07
C GLY A 35 -8.91 14.54 1.16
N GLU A 36 -9.36 14.22 2.39
CA GLU A 36 -8.49 13.83 3.52
C GLU A 36 -9.10 12.72 4.37
N VAL A 37 -8.25 11.82 4.85
CA VAL A 37 -8.57 10.87 5.92
C VAL A 37 -8.20 11.52 7.25
N PRO A 38 -9.13 11.75 8.18
CA PRO A 38 -8.84 12.39 9.45
C PRO A 38 -7.87 11.59 10.31
N ALA A 39 -6.97 12.27 11.04
CA ALA A 39 -6.03 11.64 11.96
C ALA A 39 -6.72 10.76 13.02
N GLU A 40 -7.96 11.12 13.39
CA GLU A 40 -8.78 10.34 14.34
C GLU A 40 -9.03 8.91 13.85
N PHE A 41 -9.25 8.70 12.54
CA PHE A 41 -9.45 7.35 12.00
C PHE A 41 -8.23 6.45 12.18
N TYR A 42 -7.00 7.01 12.01
CA TYR A 42 -5.77 6.25 12.29
C TYR A 42 -5.64 5.90 13.77
N ARG A 43 -6.00 6.83 14.67
CA ARG A 43 -6.00 6.58 16.12
C ARG A 43 -6.99 5.49 16.52
N GLN A 44 -8.19 5.48 15.94
CA GLN A 44 -9.19 4.43 16.15
C GLN A 44 -8.68 3.08 15.66
N MET A 45 -8.13 3.02 14.43
CA MET A 45 -7.52 1.80 13.90
C MET A 45 -6.37 1.29 14.79
N GLY A 46 -5.49 2.18 15.24
CA GLY A 46 -4.36 1.82 16.10
C GLY A 46 -4.80 1.43 17.51
N GLY A 47 -5.81 2.12 18.07
CA GLY A 47 -6.38 1.83 19.38
C GLY A 47 -7.03 0.45 19.47
N ASP A 48 -7.75 0.07 18.41
CA ASP A 48 -8.45 -1.23 18.29
C ASP A 48 -7.55 -2.34 17.72
N GLY A 49 -6.27 -2.05 17.44
CA GLY A 49 -5.30 -3.04 16.97
C GLY A 49 -5.48 -3.45 15.50
N TRP A 50 -6.08 -2.60 14.65
CA TRP A 50 -6.29 -2.87 13.23
C TRP A 50 -5.11 -2.48 12.33
N LEU A 51 -4.10 -1.78 12.87
CA LEU A 51 -2.87 -1.52 12.14
C LEU A 51 -1.97 -2.78 12.12
N GLY A 52 -1.33 -3.05 10.97
CA GLY A 52 -0.52 -4.25 10.74
C GLY A 52 0.75 -4.36 11.59
N ILE A 53 1.18 -3.27 12.24
CA ILE A 53 2.27 -3.23 13.20
C ILE A 53 1.74 -2.59 14.48
N GLN A 54 1.90 -3.28 15.59
CA GLN A 54 1.35 -2.94 16.90
C GLN A 54 2.46 -2.71 17.93
N TRP A 55 2.14 -2.01 19.02
CA TRP A 55 3.01 -1.89 20.18
C TRP A 55 2.58 -2.89 21.25
N LYS A 56 3.41 -3.89 21.51
CA LYS A 56 3.17 -4.94 22.53
C LYS A 56 4.45 -5.20 23.31
N ASP A 57 4.35 -5.45 24.59
CA ASP A 57 5.47 -5.86 25.48
C ASP A 57 6.71 -4.95 25.36
N GLY A 58 6.47 -3.65 25.20
CA GLY A 58 7.54 -2.66 25.09
C GLY A 58 8.24 -2.58 23.73
N GLY A 59 7.68 -3.19 22.67
CA GLY A 59 8.26 -3.20 21.34
C GLY A 59 7.25 -3.15 20.21
N LEU A 60 7.74 -2.94 18.98
CA LEU A 60 6.96 -3.06 17.75
C LEU A 60 6.85 -4.53 17.35
N VAL A 61 5.63 -5.00 17.16
CA VAL A 61 5.32 -6.37 16.73
C VAL A 61 4.48 -6.31 15.46
N LYS A 62 4.96 -6.97 14.40
CA LYS A 62 4.18 -7.11 13.16
C LYS A 62 3.14 -8.21 13.33
N THR A 63 1.91 -7.93 12.94
CA THR A 63 0.85 -8.95 12.85
C THR A 63 1.10 -9.87 11.66
N SER A 64 0.35 -10.99 11.55
CA SER A 64 0.49 -11.86 10.38
C SER A 64 0.15 -11.10 9.09
N SER A 65 0.86 -11.41 8.02
CA SER A 65 0.64 -10.82 6.70
C SER A 65 -0.73 -11.19 6.15
N LEU A 66 -1.22 -12.37 6.49
CA LEU A 66 -2.56 -12.83 6.14
C LEU A 66 -3.64 -11.93 6.77
N ARG A 67 -3.55 -11.65 8.09
CA ARG A 67 -4.47 -10.76 8.80
C ARG A 67 -4.46 -9.36 8.18
N GLU A 68 -3.27 -8.84 7.94
CA GLU A 68 -3.08 -7.52 7.34
C GLU A 68 -3.66 -7.44 5.92
N ALA A 69 -3.50 -8.49 5.11
CA ALA A 69 -4.09 -8.57 3.78
C ALA A 69 -5.62 -8.51 3.83
N LEU A 70 -6.27 -9.30 4.71
CA LEU A 70 -7.72 -9.28 4.87
C LEU A 70 -8.26 -7.91 5.31
N ILE A 71 -7.59 -7.24 6.25
CA ILE A 71 -7.94 -5.89 6.69
C ILE A 71 -7.85 -4.88 5.52
N ASN A 72 -6.76 -4.93 4.73
CA ASN A 72 -6.60 -4.04 3.58
C ASN A 72 -7.62 -4.33 2.46
N GLU A 73 -7.96 -5.59 2.23
CA GLU A 73 -8.99 -5.98 1.26
C GLU A 73 -10.37 -5.43 1.65
N GLU A 74 -10.80 -5.66 2.91
CA GLU A 74 -12.09 -5.16 3.41
C GLU A 74 -12.17 -3.61 3.41
N LEU A 75 -11.09 -2.94 3.78
CA LEU A 75 -11.02 -1.48 3.74
C LEU A 75 -11.15 -0.96 2.30
N ALA A 76 -10.45 -1.59 1.36
CA ALA A 76 -10.46 -1.19 -0.04
C ALA A 76 -11.77 -1.50 -0.78
N LYS A 77 -12.53 -2.52 -0.38
CA LYS A 77 -13.90 -2.75 -0.86
C LYS A 77 -14.77 -1.51 -0.71
N LEU A 78 -14.63 -0.80 0.40
CA LEU A 78 -15.37 0.43 0.68
C LEU A 78 -14.70 1.67 0.11
N SER A 79 -13.37 1.80 0.31
CA SER A 79 -12.61 2.97 -0.11
C SER A 79 -11.14 2.65 -0.38
N PRO A 80 -10.75 2.46 -1.66
CA PRO A 80 -9.34 2.30 -2.01
C PRO A 80 -8.48 3.49 -1.54
N GLY A 81 -9.04 4.71 -1.53
CA GLY A 81 -8.34 5.91 -1.09
C GLY A 81 -8.05 5.94 0.42
N VAL A 82 -8.95 5.42 1.26
CA VAL A 82 -8.68 5.24 2.69
C VAL A 82 -7.67 4.11 2.91
N ALA A 83 -7.82 3.01 2.16
CA ALA A 83 -6.91 1.87 2.24
C ALA A 83 -5.46 2.27 1.91
N ILE A 84 -5.22 3.05 0.83
CA ILE A 84 -3.86 3.49 0.48
C ILE A 84 -3.29 4.49 1.51
N ALA A 85 -4.13 5.30 2.15
CA ALA A 85 -3.69 6.21 3.20
C ALA A 85 -3.20 5.44 4.44
N VAL A 86 -3.94 4.42 4.87
CA VAL A 86 -3.54 3.52 5.97
C VAL A 86 -2.29 2.72 5.58
N LEU A 87 -2.25 2.15 4.37
CA LEU A 87 -1.10 1.42 3.84
C LEU A 87 0.17 2.30 3.84
N ALA A 88 0.08 3.54 3.39
CA ALA A 88 1.24 4.45 3.37
C ALA A 88 1.80 4.71 4.76
N HIS A 89 0.93 4.82 5.78
CA HIS A 89 1.36 4.95 7.17
C HIS A 89 2.05 3.67 7.66
N VAL A 90 1.42 2.51 7.50
CA VAL A 90 1.90 1.23 8.08
C VAL A 90 3.00 0.62 7.22
N ASN A 91 2.74 0.41 5.92
CA ASN A 91 3.53 -0.47 5.06
C ASN A 91 4.60 0.25 4.23
N LEU A 92 4.62 1.58 4.27
CA LEU A 92 5.69 2.38 3.69
C LEU A 92 6.48 3.13 4.76
N GLY A 93 5.80 3.77 5.72
CA GLY A 93 6.44 4.52 6.81
C GLY A 93 6.85 3.63 7.97
N LEU A 94 5.90 3.13 8.75
CA LEU A 94 6.15 2.38 9.98
C LEU A 94 6.96 1.09 9.74
N ILE A 95 6.74 0.39 8.63
CA ILE A 95 7.52 -0.81 8.29
C ILE A 95 9.02 -0.47 8.13
N GLY A 96 9.37 0.70 7.61
CA GLY A 96 10.76 1.16 7.53
C GLY A 96 11.41 1.34 8.90
N LEU A 97 10.66 1.91 9.86
CA LEU A 97 11.11 2.01 11.27
C LEU A 97 11.19 0.63 11.92
N TYR A 98 10.21 -0.25 11.67
CA TYR A 98 10.19 -1.61 12.21
C TYR A 98 11.39 -2.43 11.75
N LEU A 99 11.70 -2.43 10.45
CA LEU A 99 12.76 -3.25 9.87
C LEU A 99 14.16 -2.69 10.19
N PHE A 100 14.33 -1.36 10.16
CA PHE A 100 15.66 -0.75 10.11
C PHE A 100 15.92 0.27 11.22
N GLY A 101 14.94 0.64 12.03
CA GLY A 101 15.12 1.51 13.17
C GLY A 101 15.97 0.85 14.25
N SER A 102 16.86 1.61 14.88
CA SER A 102 17.53 1.17 16.11
C SER A 102 16.50 0.96 17.23
N ASP A 103 16.87 0.20 18.26
CA ASP A 103 15.99 0.00 19.42
C ASP A 103 15.65 1.35 20.08
N GLN A 104 16.58 2.30 20.10
CA GLN A 104 16.34 3.66 20.60
C GLN A 104 15.27 4.40 19.80
N LEU A 105 15.31 4.35 18.46
CA LEU A 105 14.30 4.95 17.62
C LEU A 105 12.93 4.27 17.77
N LYS A 106 12.91 2.94 17.83
CA LYS A 106 11.69 2.16 18.07
C LYS A 106 11.07 2.50 19.42
N GLN A 107 11.86 2.64 20.49
CA GLN A 107 11.38 3.05 21.81
C GLN A 107 10.84 4.49 21.80
N ARG A 108 11.54 5.42 21.13
CA ARG A 108 11.17 6.83 21.08
C ARG A 108 9.87 7.07 20.33
N TYR A 109 9.65 6.41 19.20
CA TYR A 109 8.54 6.71 18.30
C TYR A 109 7.50 5.58 18.20
N GLY A 110 7.91 4.33 18.39
CA GLY A 110 7.15 3.15 17.99
C GLY A 110 5.74 3.07 18.58
N ARG A 111 5.59 3.36 19.91
CA ARG A 111 4.27 3.32 20.56
C ARG A 111 3.28 4.29 19.92
N ARG A 112 3.69 5.54 19.71
CA ARG A 112 2.82 6.58 19.16
C ARG A 112 2.47 6.31 17.70
N VAL A 113 3.43 5.81 16.93
CA VAL A 113 3.23 5.46 15.52
C VAL A 113 2.30 4.26 15.38
N ALA A 114 2.53 3.19 16.14
CA ALA A 114 1.68 1.99 16.11
C ALA A 114 0.24 2.22 16.59
N ARG A 115 0.01 3.31 17.34
CA ARG A 115 -1.33 3.75 17.76
C ARG A 115 -1.97 4.77 16.82
N GLY A 116 -1.32 5.13 15.71
CA GLY A 116 -1.82 6.15 14.79
C GLY A 116 -1.86 7.57 15.39
N GLU A 117 -1.17 7.81 16.52
CA GLU A 117 -1.03 9.12 17.17
C GLU A 117 0.03 10.00 16.48
N THR A 118 0.99 9.37 15.83
CA THR A 118 2.03 9.97 15.00
C THR A 118 2.00 9.29 13.65
N LEU A 119 1.79 10.04 12.59
CA LEU A 119 1.63 9.48 11.25
C LEU A 119 2.96 9.45 10.49
N MET A 120 3.11 8.44 9.63
CA MET A 120 4.32 8.25 8.83
C MET A 120 4.04 8.20 7.33
N CYS A 121 5.07 8.51 6.54
CA CYS A 121 5.12 8.33 5.09
C CYS A 121 6.49 7.84 4.63
N LEU A 122 6.58 7.44 3.35
CA LEU A 122 7.83 7.12 2.66
C LEU A 122 8.09 8.15 1.55
N GLY A 123 9.17 8.91 1.64
CA GLY A 123 9.66 9.81 0.60
C GLY A 123 10.83 9.17 -0.16
N ASN A 124 10.50 8.39 -1.21
CA ASN A 124 11.51 7.75 -2.06
C ASN A 124 11.58 8.39 -3.45
N THR A 125 10.44 8.49 -4.13
CA THR A 125 10.32 8.92 -5.52
C THR A 125 10.71 10.39 -5.72
N GLU A 126 11.39 10.66 -6.84
CA GLU A 126 11.68 12.00 -7.35
C GLU A 126 11.08 12.19 -8.74
N ASN A 127 10.99 13.41 -9.26
CA ASN A 127 10.46 13.64 -10.60
C ASN A 127 11.25 12.88 -11.70
N THR A 128 12.52 12.63 -11.46
CA THR A 128 13.47 11.96 -12.38
C THR A 128 13.76 10.51 -12.03
N ALA A 129 13.30 10.02 -10.86
CA ALA A 129 13.63 8.69 -10.34
C ALA A 129 12.41 8.05 -9.68
N GLY A 130 11.75 7.15 -10.39
CA GLY A 130 10.62 6.32 -9.92
C GLY A 130 11.00 4.84 -9.91
N SER A 131 10.76 4.12 -11.00
CA SER A 131 11.15 2.70 -11.14
C SER A 131 12.66 2.47 -11.04
N ASP A 132 13.45 3.44 -11.48
CA ASP A 132 14.90 3.48 -11.26
C ASP A 132 15.23 4.11 -9.90
N VAL A 133 15.01 3.36 -8.83
CA VAL A 133 15.29 3.80 -7.45
C VAL A 133 16.75 4.21 -7.26
N ALA A 134 17.69 3.55 -7.93
CA ALA A 134 19.10 3.89 -7.85
C ALA A 134 19.45 5.24 -8.51
N GLY A 135 18.53 5.83 -9.28
CA GLY A 135 18.66 7.15 -9.92
C GLY A 135 18.32 8.34 -9.01
N ILE A 136 17.96 8.13 -7.75
CA ILE A 136 17.67 9.17 -6.76
C ILE A 136 18.86 10.15 -6.66
N SER A 137 18.55 11.45 -6.59
CA SER A 137 19.50 12.55 -6.61
C SER A 137 19.49 13.46 -5.37
N MET A 138 18.45 13.38 -4.51
CA MET A 138 18.37 14.09 -3.24
C MET A 138 19.61 13.81 -2.40
N LYS A 139 20.26 14.87 -1.88
CA LYS A 139 21.52 14.78 -1.17
C LYS A 139 21.32 14.65 0.34
N ALA A 140 22.23 13.90 0.98
CA ALA A 140 22.43 13.86 2.42
C ALA A 140 23.92 14.08 2.70
N GLU A 141 24.29 15.29 3.07
CA GLU A 141 25.67 15.67 3.35
C GLU A 141 26.00 15.43 4.83
N LYS A 142 27.09 14.73 5.11
CA LYS A 142 27.53 14.46 6.48
C LYS A 142 28.07 15.74 7.11
N VAL A 143 27.57 16.09 8.30
CA VAL A 143 28.00 17.21 9.11
C VAL A 143 28.27 16.74 10.54
N GLU A 144 28.76 17.62 11.41
CA GLU A 144 28.94 17.31 12.82
C GLU A 144 27.61 16.93 13.48
N GLY A 145 27.57 15.78 14.14
CA GLY A 145 26.40 15.26 14.85
C GLY A 145 25.24 14.76 13.97
N GLY A 146 25.36 14.81 12.63
CA GLY A 146 24.23 14.38 11.77
C GLY A 146 24.45 14.59 10.28
N TRP A 147 23.36 14.91 9.60
CA TRP A 147 23.26 15.02 8.15
C TRP A 147 22.46 16.25 7.75
N ARG A 148 22.76 16.86 6.63
CA ARG A 148 21.98 17.90 5.98
C ARG A 148 21.33 17.35 4.73
N LEU A 149 20.00 17.37 4.71
CA LEU A 149 19.21 16.83 3.60
C LEU A 149 18.69 17.96 2.71
N SER A 150 19.00 17.89 1.40
CA SER A 150 18.55 18.85 0.40
C SER A 150 18.08 18.17 -0.87
N GLY A 151 16.88 18.54 -1.36
CA GLY A 151 16.27 17.98 -2.58
C GLY A 151 14.76 17.93 -2.50
N THR A 152 14.16 17.19 -3.43
CA THR A 152 12.69 17.14 -3.55
C THR A 152 12.22 15.70 -3.72
N LYS A 153 11.27 15.28 -2.88
CA LYS A 153 10.50 14.04 -3.06
C LYS A 153 9.15 14.36 -3.67
N ALA A 154 8.75 13.54 -4.61
CA ALA A 154 7.49 13.68 -5.34
C ALA A 154 6.54 12.50 -5.08
N TYR A 155 5.24 12.74 -5.23
CA TYR A 155 4.20 11.72 -5.13
C TYR A 155 4.21 10.96 -3.80
N VAL A 156 4.42 11.68 -2.69
CA VAL A 156 4.47 11.11 -1.34
C VAL A 156 3.05 11.05 -0.77
N THR A 157 2.48 9.84 -0.67
CA THR A 157 1.20 9.61 0.02
C THR A 157 1.38 9.86 1.52
N ASN A 158 0.42 10.52 2.15
CA ASN A 158 0.46 11.04 3.53
C ASN A 158 1.54 12.11 3.78
N GLY A 159 2.25 12.58 2.77
CA GLY A 159 3.33 13.55 2.96
C GLY A 159 2.87 14.89 3.55
N TYR A 160 1.59 15.24 3.39
CA TYR A 160 1.04 16.47 3.96
C TYR A 160 0.70 16.33 5.44
N ILE A 161 0.14 15.17 5.82
CA ILE A 161 -0.34 14.91 7.18
C ILE A 161 0.68 14.21 8.08
N ALA A 162 1.71 13.56 7.51
CA ALA A 162 2.68 12.80 8.29
C ALA A 162 3.55 13.68 9.17
N ASP A 163 3.84 13.20 10.37
CA ASP A 163 4.78 13.79 11.33
C ASP A 163 6.21 13.33 11.06
N LEU A 164 6.36 12.07 10.64
CA LEU A 164 7.63 11.40 10.37
C LEU A 164 7.68 10.87 8.94
N GLY A 165 8.84 11.02 8.30
CA GLY A 165 9.10 10.45 6.98
C GLY A 165 10.29 9.51 6.97
N VAL A 166 10.14 8.35 6.34
CA VAL A 166 11.26 7.51 5.91
C VAL A 166 11.75 8.07 4.58
N ILE A 167 12.93 8.68 4.56
CA ILE A 167 13.44 9.43 3.41
C ILE A 167 14.72 8.77 2.87
N THR A 168 14.76 8.47 1.57
CA THR A 168 15.96 7.99 0.90
C THR A 168 16.75 9.16 0.30
N ALA A 169 18.06 9.17 0.49
CA ALA A 169 18.94 10.20 -0.08
C ALA A 169 20.35 9.66 -0.39
N VAL A 170 21.07 10.36 -1.25
CA VAL A 170 22.48 10.06 -1.60
C VAL A 170 23.37 10.53 -0.45
N SER A 171 23.91 9.58 0.30
CA SER A 171 24.84 9.82 1.43
C SER A 171 26.31 9.60 1.06
N ASP A 172 26.56 9.00 -0.11
CA ASP A 172 27.89 8.72 -0.61
C ASP A 172 27.89 8.81 -2.15
N PRO A 173 28.09 9.99 -2.72
CA PRO A 173 28.02 10.20 -4.17
C PRO A 173 29.11 9.45 -4.95
N GLU A 174 30.26 9.19 -4.33
CA GLU A 174 31.40 8.51 -4.95
C GLU A 174 31.30 6.97 -4.89
N ALA A 175 30.37 6.44 -4.08
CA ALA A 175 30.15 5.01 -4.00
C ALA A 175 29.48 4.44 -5.27
N THR A 176 29.58 3.12 -5.44
CA THR A 176 28.87 2.43 -6.53
C THR A 176 27.37 2.72 -6.47
N ARG A 177 26.69 2.65 -7.61
CA ARG A 177 25.24 2.93 -7.75
C ARG A 177 24.37 2.19 -6.72
N THR A 178 24.78 1.00 -6.28
CA THR A 178 24.05 0.20 -5.30
C THR A 178 24.36 0.56 -3.85
N ARG A 179 25.37 1.38 -3.60
CA ARG A 179 25.87 1.74 -2.27
C ARG A 179 25.78 3.22 -1.92
N ARG A 180 25.30 4.06 -2.84
CA ARG A 180 25.28 5.51 -2.64
C ARG A 180 24.11 6.02 -1.80
N LEU A 181 23.02 5.24 -1.66
CA LEU A 181 21.81 5.64 -0.95
C LEU A 181 21.81 5.19 0.50
N SER A 182 21.27 6.05 1.37
CA SER A 182 20.90 5.72 2.75
C SER A 182 19.43 6.08 3.00
N MET A 183 18.86 5.51 4.08
CA MET A 183 17.51 5.82 4.56
C MET A 183 17.60 6.57 5.87
N PHE A 184 16.77 7.58 6.04
CA PHE A 184 16.70 8.43 7.22
C PHE A 184 15.29 8.53 7.77
N LEU A 185 15.15 8.53 9.10
CA LEU A 185 13.91 8.93 9.75
C LEU A 185 13.95 10.46 9.95
N VAL A 186 13.00 11.16 9.35
CA VAL A 186 12.99 12.64 9.35
C VAL A 186 11.72 13.14 10.01
N GLU A 187 11.87 14.04 10.98
CA GLU A 187 10.74 14.82 11.53
C GLU A 187 10.30 15.85 10.49
N LEU A 188 9.07 15.69 9.98
CA LEU A 188 8.58 16.50 8.87
C LEU A 188 8.04 17.88 9.29
N ASN A 189 7.92 18.16 10.58
CA ASN A 189 7.46 19.46 11.08
C ASN A 189 8.54 20.57 11.08
N SER A 190 9.66 20.33 10.40
CA SER A 190 10.73 21.33 10.22
C SER A 190 10.27 22.49 9.33
N PRO A 191 10.59 23.77 9.67
CA PRO A 191 10.32 24.92 8.81
C PRO A 191 11.10 24.87 7.49
N ASN A 192 12.16 24.07 7.41
CA ASN A 192 12.98 23.85 6.23
C ASN A 192 12.40 22.80 5.28
N ILE A 193 11.19 22.30 5.55
CA ILE A 193 10.47 21.36 4.70
C ILE A 193 9.19 22.02 4.17
N LYS A 194 9.17 22.32 2.87
CA LYS A 194 7.95 22.80 2.21
C LYS A 194 7.12 21.61 1.75
N ARG A 195 5.86 21.54 2.19
CA ARG A 195 4.88 20.54 1.79
C ARG A 195 3.89 21.16 0.81
N THR A 196 3.70 20.53 -0.35
CA THR A 196 2.77 21.00 -1.36
C THR A 196 1.86 19.86 -1.78
N LYS A 197 0.57 19.94 -1.45
CA LYS A 197 -0.44 18.97 -1.93
C LYS A 197 -0.51 19.00 -3.46
N LEU A 198 -0.56 17.82 -4.06
CA LEU A 198 -0.79 17.64 -5.49
C LEU A 198 -2.29 17.42 -5.71
N ASN A 199 -2.83 18.08 -6.72
CA ASN A 199 -4.21 17.84 -7.15
C ASN A 199 -4.26 16.52 -7.93
N LYS A 200 -4.83 15.49 -7.32
CA LYS A 200 -4.88 14.13 -7.88
C LYS A 200 -6.30 13.71 -8.23
N GLN A 201 -6.44 12.68 -9.06
CA GLN A 201 -7.71 12.16 -9.56
C GLN A 201 -8.06 10.77 -9.01
N VAL A 202 -7.12 10.14 -8.30
CA VAL A 202 -7.22 8.74 -7.84
C VAL A 202 -7.05 8.64 -6.34
N TRP A 203 -7.56 7.56 -5.76
CA TRP A 203 -7.38 7.27 -4.35
C TRP A 203 -7.82 8.40 -3.41
N MET A 204 -8.94 9.05 -3.75
CA MET A 204 -9.56 9.98 -2.82
C MET A 204 -10.14 9.18 -1.64
N PRO A 205 -9.97 9.61 -0.38
CA PRO A 205 -9.53 10.91 0.12
C PRO A 205 -8.05 10.98 0.58
N SER A 206 -7.16 10.04 0.27
CA SER A 206 -5.76 10.18 0.69
C SER A 206 -5.10 11.46 0.14
N ASP A 207 -4.08 11.98 0.80
CA ASP A 207 -3.26 13.05 0.19
C ASP A 207 -2.15 12.50 -0.70
N LEU A 208 -1.62 13.36 -1.58
CA LEU A 208 -0.42 13.11 -2.36
C LEU A 208 0.40 14.41 -2.39
N THR A 209 1.65 14.34 -2.01
CA THR A 209 2.41 15.55 -1.65
C THR A 209 3.78 15.56 -2.31
N ARG A 210 4.23 16.77 -2.67
CA ARG A 210 5.63 17.09 -2.93
C ARG A 210 6.27 17.61 -1.65
N LEU A 211 7.39 17.02 -1.24
CA LEU A 211 8.20 17.43 -0.09
C LEU A 211 9.51 18.03 -0.61
N GLN A 212 9.75 19.30 -0.33
CA GLN A 212 10.98 19.99 -0.68
C GLN A 212 11.79 20.26 0.59
N PHE A 213 13.00 19.74 0.64
CA PHE A 213 13.95 19.85 1.74
C PHE A 213 15.01 20.88 1.41
N SER A 214 15.21 21.85 2.31
CA SER A 214 16.18 22.92 2.17
C SER A 214 17.11 22.87 3.38
N ASP A 215 18.20 22.11 3.27
CA ASP A 215 19.23 22.01 4.31
C ASP A 215 18.69 21.51 5.67
N VAL A 216 17.86 20.45 5.63
CA VAL A 216 17.19 19.89 6.82
C VAL A 216 18.19 19.08 7.63
N PHE A 217 18.42 19.47 8.88
CA PHE A 217 19.28 18.70 9.78
C PHE A 217 18.57 17.43 10.28
N VAL A 218 19.28 16.30 10.21
CA VAL A 218 18.85 14.98 10.70
C VAL A 218 19.96 14.40 11.57
N PRO A 219 19.71 14.09 12.85
CA PRO A 219 20.72 13.52 13.75
C PRO A 219 21.27 12.18 13.27
N ASP A 220 22.49 11.84 13.69
CA ASP A 220 23.13 10.58 13.30
C ASP A 220 22.36 9.33 13.72
N ASP A 221 21.73 9.35 14.89
CA ASP A 221 20.90 8.26 15.42
C ASP A 221 19.58 8.06 14.64
N HIS A 222 19.23 9.00 13.75
CA HIS A 222 18.08 8.88 12.84
C HIS A 222 18.41 8.20 11.50
N LEU A 223 19.66 7.74 11.29
CA LEU A 223 19.98 6.86 10.17
C LEU A 223 19.31 5.50 10.36
N LEU A 224 18.50 5.07 9.40
CA LEU A 224 17.84 3.77 9.43
C LEU A 224 18.77 2.69 8.87
N GLY A 225 19.14 1.74 9.72
CA GLY A 225 20.08 0.67 9.40
C GLY A 225 21.51 1.20 9.14
N GLU A 226 22.11 0.81 8.00
CA GLU A 226 23.51 1.10 7.68
C GLU A 226 23.64 2.15 6.54
N ARG A 227 24.65 3.02 6.64
CA ARG A 227 25.02 3.93 5.56
C ARG A 227 25.32 3.15 4.26
N GLY A 228 24.83 3.65 3.13
CA GLY A 228 25.05 3.03 1.82
C GLY A 228 24.21 1.77 1.56
N ARG A 229 23.26 1.43 2.43
CA ARG A 229 22.34 0.30 2.24
C ARG A 229 20.92 0.72 1.83
N GLY A 230 20.66 2.00 1.66
CA GLY A 230 19.31 2.54 1.41
C GLY A 230 18.60 1.93 0.21
N LEU A 231 19.32 1.60 -0.88
CA LEU A 231 18.71 0.92 -2.02
C LEU A 231 18.15 -0.46 -1.62
N LYS A 232 18.95 -1.29 -0.94
CA LYS A 232 18.51 -2.61 -0.48
C LYS A 232 17.34 -2.50 0.49
N GLN A 233 17.42 -1.56 1.42
CA GLN A 233 16.42 -1.35 2.46
C GLN A 233 15.06 -0.91 1.87
N VAL A 234 15.03 0.05 0.95
CA VAL A 234 13.76 0.49 0.36
C VAL A 234 13.16 -0.57 -0.57
N LEU A 235 13.97 -1.37 -1.25
CA LEU A 235 13.48 -2.52 -2.02
C LEU A 235 12.88 -3.60 -1.11
N GLU A 236 13.39 -3.76 0.10
CA GLU A 236 12.81 -4.64 1.12
C GLU A 236 11.48 -4.08 1.63
N VAL A 237 11.39 -2.77 1.94
CA VAL A 237 10.11 -2.11 2.25
C VAL A 237 9.09 -2.38 1.14
N PHE A 238 9.46 -2.21 -0.15
CA PHE A 238 8.56 -2.50 -1.27
C PHE A 238 8.19 -3.98 -1.38
N THR A 239 9.05 -4.90 -0.98
CA THR A 239 8.72 -6.33 -0.97
C THR A 239 7.61 -6.62 0.04
N TRP A 240 7.71 -6.07 1.25
CA TRP A 240 6.67 -6.17 2.26
C TRP A 240 5.38 -5.45 1.85
N SER A 241 5.46 -4.25 1.30
CA SER A 241 4.28 -3.45 0.92
C SER A 241 3.51 -4.03 -0.28
N ARG A 242 4.13 -4.92 -1.08
CA ARG A 242 3.43 -5.62 -2.17
C ARG A 242 2.29 -6.51 -1.70
N LEU A 243 2.35 -7.07 -0.49
CA LEU A 243 1.25 -7.88 0.05
C LEU A 243 0.00 -7.01 0.30
N PRO A 244 0.06 -5.95 1.13
CA PRO A 244 -1.11 -5.11 1.37
C PRO A 244 -1.59 -4.32 0.14
N ILE A 245 -0.71 -3.91 -0.80
CA ILE A 245 -1.18 -3.26 -2.03
C ILE A 245 -1.89 -4.27 -2.97
N SER A 246 -1.50 -5.53 -2.97
CA SER A 246 -2.21 -6.58 -3.69
C SER A 246 -3.59 -6.81 -3.09
N ALA A 247 -3.69 -6.85 -1.76
CA ALA A 247 -4.95 -6.96 -1.04
C ALA A 247 -5.86 -5.75 -1.29
N LEU A 248 -5.34 -4.52 -1.23
CA LEU A 248 -6.05 -3.30 -1.59
C LEU A 248 -6.59 -3.37 -3.02
N THR A 249 -5.78 -3.85 -3.96
CA THR A 249 -6.17 -3.96 -5.37
C THR A 249 -7.28 -4.99 -5.57
N LEU A 250 -7.18 -6.15 -4.90
CA LEU A 250 -8.25 -7.16 -4.90
C LEU A 250 -9.51 -6.64 -4.23
N GLY A 251 -9.40 -5.94 -3.11
CA GLY A 251 -10.52 -5.27 -2.45
C GLY A 251 -11.19 -4.23 -3.35
N THR A 252 -10.40 -3.47 -4.12
CA THR A 252 -10.94 -2.55 -5.14
C THR A 252 -11.76 -3.30 -6.20
N ALA A 253 -11.23 -4.42 -6.71
CA ALA A 253 -11.95 -5.26 -7.66
C ALA A 253 -13.23 -5.86 -7.04
N ALA A 254 -13.12 -6.42 -5.84
CA ALA A 254 -14.25 -7.04 -5.13
C ALA A 254 -15.36 -6.03 -4.82
N GLY A 255 -15.01 -4.82 -4.35
CA GLY A 255 -15.99 -3.78 -4.08
C GLY A 255 -16.75 -3.34 -5.34
N ALA A 256 -16.06 -3.19 -6.47
CA ALA A 256 -16.71 -2.89 -7.75
C ALA A 256 -17.59 -4.06 -8.22
N PHE A 257 -17.12 -5.29 -8.09
CA PHE A 257 -17.86 -6.50 -8.46
C PHE A 257 -19.13 -6.67 -7.62
N GLU A 258 -19.05 -6.51 -6.28
CA GLU A 258 -20.21 -6.59 -5.39
C GLU A 258 -21.26 -5.52 -5.72
N MET A 259 -20.83 -4.29 -6.01
CA MET A 259 -21.73 -3.22 -6.44
C MET A 259 -22.39 -3.53 -7.78
N ALA A 260 -21.66 -4.09 -8.75
CA ALA A 260 -22.20 -4.51 -10.04
C ALA A 260 -23.22 -5.65 -9.88
N LEU A 261 -22.93 -6.65 -9.03
CA LEU A 261 -23.82 -7.75 -8.74
C LEU A 261 -25.11 -7.28 -8.06
N ASP A 262 -25.00 -6.40 -7.06
CA ASP A 262 -26.17 -5.81 -6.38
C ASP A 262 -27.04 -5.01 -7.37
N ARG A 263 -26.42 -4.23 -8.25
CA ARG A 263 -27.11 -3.51 -9.34
C ARG A 263 -27.80 -4.48 -10.28
N ALA A 264 -27.12 -5.54 -10.75
CA ALA A 264 -27.64 -6.50 -11.70
C ALA A 264 -28.82 -7.31 -11.15
N ARG A 265 -28.85 -7.57 -9.84
CA ARG A 265 -29.98 -8.23 -9.16
C ARG A 265 -31.22 -7.37 -9.02
N LYS A 266 -31.10 -6.05 -9.07
CA LYS A 266 -32.19 -5.08 -8.85
C LYS A 266 -32.67 -4.44 -10.13
N ARG A 267 -31.80 -4.19 -11.10
CA ARG A 267 -32.11 -3.45 -12.33
C ARG A 267 -32.78 -4.37 -13.35
N GLU A 268 -33.95 -3.95 -13.83
CA GLU A 268 -34.68 -4.59 -14.92
C GLU A 268 -34.43 -3.86 -16.23
N ILE A 269 -34.18 -4.63 -17.28
CA ILE A 269 -34.05 -4.20 -18.69
C ILE A 269 -34.76 -5.26 -19.56
N PHE A 270 -35.48 -4.82 -20.57
CA PHE A 270 -36.25 -5.72 -21.46
C PHE A 270 -37.13 -6.75 -20.71
N GLY A 271 -37.73 -6.32 -19.57
CA GLY A 271 -38.66 -7.15 -18.78
C GLY A 271 -37.97 -8.22 -17.91
N LYS A 272 -36.65 -8.21 -17.75
CA LYS A 272 -35.88 -9.15 -16.92
C LYS A 272 -34.81 -8.41 -16.13
N LYS A 273 -34.36 -8.98 -15.00
CA LYS A 273 -33.20 -8.50 -14.26
C LYS A 273 -31.93 -8.80 -15.06
N ILE A 274 -30.89 -7.96 -14.88
CA ILE A 274 -29.61 -8.13 -15.61
C ILE A 274 -29.01 -9.51 -15.34
N VAL A 275 -29.12 -10.04 -14.11
CA VAL A 275 -28.60 -11.39 -13.75
C VAL A 275 -29.34 -12.54 -14.45
N GLU A 276 -30.47 -12.31 -15.11
CA GLU A 276 -31.24 -13.34 -15.84
C GLU A 276 -30.77 -13.51 -17.28
N PHE A 277 -29.84 -12.61 -17.75
CA PHE A 277 -29.25 -12.74 -19.08
C PHE A 277 -27.98 -13.61 -19.00
N GLN A 278 -27.98 -14.76 -19.69
CA GLN A 278 -26.84 -15.72 -19.66
C GLN A 278 -25.51 -15.06 -20.01
N ALA A 279 -25.49 -14.18 -21.01
CA ALA A 279 -24.27 -13.44 -21.37
C ALA A 279 -23.66 -12.68 -20.18
N LYS A 280 -24.50 -12.14 -19.29
CA LYS A 280 -24.03 -11.43 -18.09
C LYS A 280 -23.65 -12.39 -16.96
N THR A 281 -24.41 -13.46 -16.76
CA THR A 281 -24.05 -14.46 -15.73
C THR A 281 -22.71 -15.12 -16.01
N PHE A 282 -22.37 -15.36 -17.28
CA PHE A 282 -21.06 -15.90 -17.66
C PHE A 282 -19.91 -14.92 -17.35
N GLU A 283 -20.08 -13.63 -17.61
CA GLU A 283 -19.11 -12.60 -17.25
C GLU A 283 -18.88 -12.54 -15.72
N PHE A 284 -19.96 -12.56 -14.93
CA PHE A 284 -19.87 -12.61 -13.45
C PHE A 284 -19.12 -13.87 -12.97
N ALA A 285 -19.40 -15.04 -13.54
CA ALA A 285 -18.74 -16.29 -13.15
C ALA A 285 -17.24 -16.27 -13.52
N ASP A 286 -16.88 -15.81 -14.72
CA ASP A 286 -15.48 -15.73 -15.18
C ASP A 286 -14.68 -14.76 -14.30
N PHE A 287 -15.17 -13.56 -14.05
CA PHE A 287 -14.50 -12.59 -13.21
C PHE A 287 -14.36 -13.07 -11.77
N TYR A 288 -15.38 -13.71 -11.22
CA TYR A 288 -15.32 -14.28 -9.86
C TYR A 288 -14.22 -15.35 -9.76
N ALA A 289 -14.19 -16.30 -10.69
CA ALA A 289 -13.18 -17.36 -10.71
C ALA A 289 -11.74 -16.81 -10.81
N ARG A 290 -11.53 -15.83 -11.68
CA ARG A 290 -10.21 -15.20 -11.87
C ARG A 290 -9.79 -14.34 -10.67
N MET A 291 -10.73 -13.67 -10.00
CA MET A 291 -10.49 -12.92 -8.77
C MET A 291 -10.10 -13.85 -7.63
N GLU A 292 -10.78 -15.00 -7.47
CA GLU A 292 -10.41 -16.02 -6.48
C GLU A 292 -9.04 -16.62 -6.74
N ALA A 293 -8.68 -16.88 -8.00
CA ALA A 293 -7.33 -17.35 -8.35
C ALA A 293 -6.24 -16.31 -7.96
N ALA A 294 -6.47 -15.02 -8.20
CA ALA A 294 -5.56 -13.96 -7.79
C ALA A 294 -5.47 -13.83 -6.25
N ARG A 295 -6.60 -14.01 -5.53
CA ARG A 295 -6.65 -14.04 -4.07
C ARG A 295 -5.84 -15.21 -3.49
N LEU A 296 -5.97 -16.42 -4.04
CA LEU A 296 -5.18 -17.58 -3.63
C LEU A 296 -3.68 -17.33 -3.78
N MET A 297 -3.25 -16.62 -4.84
CA MET A 297 -1.84 -16.24 -4.99
C MET A 297 -1.37 -15.25 -3.91
N LEU A 298 -2.22 -14.31 -3.51
CA LEU A 298 -1.93 -13.41 -2.38
C LEU A 298 -1.83 -14.19 -1.07
N LEU A 299 -2.77 -15.09 -0.78
CA LEU A 299 -2.75 -15.93 0.42
C LEU A 299 -1.47 -16.77 0.50
N LYS A 300 -1.05 -17.36 -0.64
CA LYS A 300 0.24 -18.06 -0.73
C LYS A 300 1.40 -17.13 -0.37
N ALA A 301 1.45 -15.93 -0.94
CA ALA A 301 2.51 -14.97 -0.68
C ALA A 301 2.56 -14.56 0.81
N CYS A 302 1.41 -14.32 1.44
CA CYS A 302 1.29 -14.04 2.87
C CYS A 302 1.79 -15.21 3.73
N SER A 303 1.38 -16.44 3.41
CA SER A 303 1.81 -17.65 4.13
C SER A 303 3.32 -17.84 4.07
N VAL A 304 3.96 -17.63 2.92
CA VAL A 304 5.42 -17.70 2.79
C VAL A 304 6.10 -16.62 3.62
N ALA A 305 5.57 -15.39 3.62
CA ALA A 305 6.09 -14.28 4.41
C ALA A 305 5.97 -14.55 5.92
N ASP A 306 4.82 -15.05 6.39
CA ASP A 306 4.56 -15.35 7.79
C ASP A 306 5.40 -16.53 8.30
N ALA A 307 5.78 -17.46 7.42
CA ALA A 307 6.72 -18.53 7.70
C ALA A 307 8.20 -18.08 7.67
N GLY A 308 8.49 -16.80 7.42
CA GLY A 308 9.86 -16.27 7.33
C GLY A 308 10.62 -16.67 6.05
N GLY A 309 9.90 -17.15 5.03
CA GLY A 309 10.46 -17.51 3.73
C GLY A 309 10.76 -16.31 2.84
N ASP A 310 11.50 -16.54 1.75
CA ASP A 310 11.70 -15.54 0.71
C ASP A 310 10.46 -15.47 -0.20
N PHE A 311 9.68 -14.41 -0.04
CA PHE A 311 8.41 -14.20 -0.74
C PHE A 311 8.48 -13.14 -1.87
N ARG A 312 9.68 -12.80 -2.34
CA ARG A 312 9.87 -11.77 -3.38
C ARG A 312 9.16 -12.12 -4.68
N GLN A 313 9.22 -13.38 -5.10
CA GLN A 313 8.52 -13.86 -6.28
C GLN A 313 7.01 -13.88 -6.07
N GLU A 314 6.57 -14.47 -4.96
CA GLU A 314 5.17 -14.64 -4.61
C GLU A 314 4.47 -13.28 -4.46
N SER A 315 5.09 -12.31 -3.79
CA SER A 315 4.52 -10.96 -3.66
C SER A 315 4.40 -10.24 -5.01
N SER A 316 5.36 -10.44 -5.92
CA SER A 316 5.30 -9.85 -7.25
C SER A 316 4.25 -10.53 -8.13
N LEU A 317 4.07 -11.86 -8.03
CA LEU A 317 2.99 -12.60 -8.70
C LEU A 317 1.63 -12.15 -8.18
N ALA A 318 1.46 -12.05 -6.88
CA ALA A 318 0.20 -11.59 -6.25
C ALA A 318 -0.17 -10.18 -6.74
N LYS A 319 0.77 -9.24 -6.71
CA LYS A 319 0.52 -7.88 -7.21
C LYS A 319 0.23 -7.86 -8.71
N TYR A 320 0.99 -8.60 -9.51
CA TYR A 320 0.77 -8.65 -10.96
C TYR A 320 -0.65 -9.12 -11.28
N LEU A 321 -1.09 -10.25 -10.71
CA LEU A 321 -2.41 -10.83 -10.96
C LEU A 321 -3.54 -9.95 -10.42
N ALA A 322 -3.39 -9.41 -9.20
CA ALA A 322 -4.38 -8.51 -8.61
C ALA A 322 -4.64 -7.29 -9.49
N VAL A 323 -3.59 -6.66 -10.01
CA VAL A 323 -3.72 -5.48 -10.89
C VAL A 323 -4.34 -5.86 -12.25
N GLN A 324 -3.96 -7.00 -12.83
CA GLN A 324 -4.56 -7.45 -14.09
C GLN A 324 -6.07 -7.59 -13.95
N ILE A 325 -6.52 -8.35 -12.96
CA ILE A 325 -7.96 -8.60 -12.80
C ILE A 325 -8.73 -7.33 -12.37
N ALA A 326 -8.16 -6.48 -11.52
CA ALA A 326 -8.82 -5.25 -11.10
C ALA A 326 -9.05 -4.27 -12.26
N LYS A 327 -8.09 -4.16 -13.17
CA LYS A 327 -8.20 -3.31 -14.37
C LYS A 327 -9.24 -3.79 -15.38
N GLU A 328 -9.63 -5.05 -15.34
CA GLU A 328 -10.69 -5.61 -16.18
C GLU A 328 -12.05 -5.53 -15.49
N ILE A 329 -12.14 -5.94 -14.22
CA ILE A 329 -13.40 -5.95 -13.45
C ILE A 329 -13.96 -4.55 -13.25
N THR A 330 -13.13 -3.57 -12.89
CA THR A 330 -13.66 -2.28 -12.44
C THR A 330 -14.32 -1.45 -13.55
N PRO A 331 -13.79 -1.34 -14.79
CA PRO A 331 -14.53 -0.70 -15.89
C PRO A 331 -15.77 -1.53 -16.31
N TRP A 332 -15.67 -2.86 -16.35
CA TRP A 332 -16.83 -3.70 -16.62
C TRP A 332 -17.95 -3.50 -15.57
N ALA A 333 -17.60 -3.39 -14.29
CA ALA A 333 -18.57 -3.10 -13.24
C ALA A 333 -19.24 -1.73 -13.44
N ALA A 334 -18.51 -0.72 -13.91
CA ALA A 334 -19.06 0.58 -14.25
C ALA A 334 -20.03 0.48 -15.45
N ASP A 335 -19.75 -0.37 -16.44
CA ASP A 335 -20.65 -0.62 -17.58
C ASP A 335 -21.99 -1.24 -17.15
N ILE A 336 -22.02 -2.08 -16.11
CA ILE A 336 -23.27 -2.60 -15.52
C ILE A 336 -24.15 -1.49 -14.95
N PHE A 337 -23.55 -0.39 -14.50
CA PHE A 337 -24.30 0.79 -14.05
C PHE A 337 -24.85 1.63 -15.22
N GLY A 338 -24.26 1.53 -16.41
CA GLY A 338 -24.58 2.38 -17.55
C GLY A 338 -24.40 3.86 -17.22
N ALA A 339 -25.30 4.74 -17.67
CA ALA A 339 -25.20 6.19 -17.43
C ALA A 339 -25.13 6.57 -15.93
N ALA A 340 -25.61 5.72 -15.01
CA ALA A 340 -25.50 5.95 -13.58
C ALA A 340 -24.05 5.90 -13.07
N SER A 341 -23.09 5.32 -13.83
CA SER A 341 -21.69 5.26 -13.45
C SER A 341 -20.96 6.61 -13.50
N VAL A 342 -21.51 7.62 -14.17
CA VAL A 342 -20.84 8.92 -14.37
C VAL A 342 -21.27 9.99 -13.36
N VAL A 343 -22.14 9.67 -12.41
CA VAL A 343 -22.64 10.62 -11.40
C VAL A 343 -22.11 10.30 -10.01
N PHE A 344 -21.89 11.33 -9.20
CA PHE A 344 -21.29 11.17 -7.85
C PHE A 344 -22.16 10.41 -6.85
N GLU A 345 -23.46 10.27 -7.10
CA GLU A 345 -24.38 9.48 -6.29
C GLU A 345 -24.06 7.98 -6.30
N HIS A 346 -23.37 7.52 -7.34
CA HIS A 346 -22.91 6.13 -7.46
C HIS A 346 -21.39 6.08 -7.43
N PRO A 347 -20.78 5.58 -6.32
CA PRO A 347 -19.33 5.62 -6.16
C PRO A 347 -18.56 4.65 -7.07
N ILE A 348 -19.24 3.94 -7.96
CA ILE A 348 -18.60 2.99 -8.91
C ILE A 348 -17.58 3.69 -9.82
N HIS A 349 -17.76 4.96 -10.14
CA HIS A 349 -16.88 5.74 -11.02
C HIS A 349 -15.44 5.85 -10.53
N LYS A 350 -15.18 5.72 -9.22
CA LYS A 350 -13.84 5.82 -8.65
C LYS A 350 -13.00 4.56 -8.86
N TYR A 351 -13.62 3.39 -8.90
CA TYR A 351 -12.90 2.10 -8.90
C TYR A 351 -12.01 1.88 -10.12
N PRO A 352 -12.40 2.22 -11.37
CA PRO A 352 -11.52 2.07 -12.54
C PRO A 352 -10.22 2.87 -12.44
N LEU A 353 -10.30 4.11 -11.95
CA LEU A 353 -9.12 4.98 -11.76
C LEU A 353 -8.25 4.50 -10.61
N ASP A 354 -8.86 4.08 -9.50
CA ASP A 354 -8.13 3.57 -8.32
C ASP A 354 -7.45 2.23 -8.64
N ALA A 355 -8.08 1.34 -9.41
CA ALA A 355 -7.48 0.11 -9.91
C ALA A 355 -6.30 0.37 -10.85
N TRP A 356 -6.44 1.36 -11.75
CA TRP A 356 -5.33 1.77 -12.61
C TRP A 356 -4.16 2.30 -11.79
N ALA A 357 -4.41 3.13 -10.77
CA ALA A 357 -3.38 3.70 -9.91
C ALA A 357 -2.57 2.62 -9.17
N SER A 358 -3.19 1.48 -8.81
CA SER A 358 -2.50 0.33 -8.19
C SER A 358 -1.41 -0.27 -9.09
N SER A 359 -1.42 0.01 -10.39
CA SER A 359 -0.38 -0.45 -11.32
C SER A 359 0.92 0.36 -11.23
N LEU A 360 0.94 1.48 -10.51
CA LEU A 360 2.04 2.45 -10.50
C LEU A 360 2.93 2.34 -9.26
N GLY A 361 2.34 2.30 -8.05
CA GLY A 361 3.06 2.23 -6.78
C GLY A 361 3.73 0.87 -6.53
N GLU A 362 4.69 0.80 -5.61
CA GLU A 362 5.45 -0.40 -5.18
C GLU A 362 6.06 -1.21 -6.34
N GLY A 363 6.43 -0.50 -7.40
CA GLY A 363 6.91 -1.04 -8.67
C GLY A 363 5.78 -1.26 -9.67
N THR A 364 5.97 -0.71 -10.89
CA THR A 364 5.01 -0.86 -12.00
C THR A 364 4.80 -2.32 -12.39
N GLN A 365 3.78 -2.60 -13.21
CA GLN A 365 3.54 -3.95 -13.74
C GLN A 365 4.76 -4.53 -14.46
N ASP A 366 5.52 -3.69 -15.18
CA ASP A 366 6.74 -4.16 -15.85
C ASP A 366 7.86 -4.47 -14.86
N VAL A 367 7.97 -3.70 -13.76
CA VAL A 367 8.89 -4.03 -12.64
C VAL A 367 8.50 -5.37 -12.00
N GLN A 368 7.20 -5.66 -11.82
CA GLN A 368 6.78 -6.97 -11.31
C GLN A 368 7.20 -8.10 -12.25
N LYS A 369 6.98 -7.96 -13.55
CA LYS A 369 7.42 -8.97 -14.56
C LYS A 369 8.94 -9.20 -14.51
N LEU A 370 9.73 -8.12 -14.38
CA LEU A 370 11.19 -8.23 -14.22
C LEU A 370 11.59 -9.01 -12.96
N VAL A 371 10.93 -8.75 -11.83
CA VAL A 371 11.19 -9.48 -10.57
C VAL A 371 10.79 -10.95 -10.72
N ILE A 372 9.59 -11.23 -11.24
CA ILE A 372 9.08 -12.59 -11.46
C ILE A 372 10.07 -13.38 -12.34
N PHE A 373 10.47 -12.82 -13.47
CA PHE A 373 11.37 -13.50 -14.40
C PHE A 373 12.76 -13.73 -13.79
N ARG A 374 13.31 -12.75 -13.10
CA ARG A 374 14.60 -12.89 -12.41
C ARG A 374 14.59 -13.99 -11.36
N GLU A 375 13.55 -14.06 -10.55
CA GLU A 375 13.44 -15.09 -9.50
C GLU A 375 13.18 -16.49 -10.12
N LEU A 376 12.42 -16.55 -11.22
CA LEU A 376 12.25 -17.78 -12.01
C LEU A 376 13.60 -18.30 -12.54
N MET A 377 14.42 -17.43 -13.14
CA MET A 377 15.74 -17.81 -13.65
C MET A 377 16.68 -18.30 -12.56
N LYS A 378 16.66 -17.68 -11.38
CA LYS A 378 17.46 -18.16 -10.22
C LYS A 378 17.06 -19.56 -9.76
N LYS A 379 15.75 -19.89 -9.78
CA LYS A 379 15.28 -21.25 -9.46
C LYS A 379 15.80 -22.25 -10.49
N TYR A 380 15.68 -21.90 -11.77
CA TYR A 380 16.17 -22.75 -12.86
C TYR A 380 17.69 -22.99 -12.78
N GLU A 381 18.49 -21.95 -12.50
CA GLU A 381 19.95 -22.06 -12.36
C GLU A 381 20.37 -22.92 -11.16
N ARG A 382 19.54 -23.02 -10.10
CA ARG A 382 19.78 -23.90 -8.94
C ARG A 382 19.31 -25.34 -9.17
N GLY A 383 18.75 -25.65 -10.35
CA GLY A 383 18.20 -26.99 -10.66
C GLY A 383 16.89 -27.28 -9.88
N GLU A 384 16.26 -26.28 -9.31
CA GLU A 384 14.95 -26.43 -8.69
C GLU A 384 13.93 -26.63 -9.81
N GLN A 385 13.17 -27.73 -9.76
CA GLN A 385 12.06 -27.94 -10.66
C GLN A 385 11.04 -26.79 -10.45
N VAL A 386 10.53 -26.27 -11.56
CA VAL A 386 9.35 -25.40 -11.48
C VAL A 386 8.21 -26.31 -11.04
N ASP A 387 7.90 -26.32 -9.75
CA ASP A 387 6.81 -27.11 -9.18
C ASP A 387 5.52 -26.76 -9.94
N HIS A 388 4.99 -27.77 -10.61
CA HIS A 388 3.71 -27.71 -11.32
C HIS A 388 2.54 -27.92 -10.36
#